data_84416885b73694fd5c5010e0bd4075ba
#
_entry.id   84416885b73694fd5c5010e0bd4075ba
#
_cell.length_a   1.000
_cell.length_b   1.000
_cell.length_c   1.000
_cell.angle_alpha   90.00
_cell.angle_beta   90.00
_cell.angle_gamma   90.00
#
_symmetry.space_group_name_H-M   'P 1'
#
loop_
_entity.id
_entity.type
_entity.pdbx_description
1 polymer ?
#
loop_
_entity_poly.entity_id
_entity_poly.type
_entity_poly.pdbx_seq_one_letter_code
_entity_poly.pdbx_strand_id
1 'polypeptide(L)'
;RNKSFLYSSFYSFTNMDIISLLERYGVKVKVERGNRVFPASDKSSDVIKAFERFLEDNNVKLMLNSKVDYVYMKDNKFVVVIGENEMIFDKLLISTGGMSYPRTGSTGDGYRFAKSLGHTITELMPSLVPIEIEEEWVRELQGLSLKNVSLKAYVNNKKIHEEFGEMLFTHYGISGPIVLSMSNYLHNYINEKIKFFIDLKPALDDKKLDSRILRDFHEKNNKQIKNGLDDLLPKKIIPVIIKLAGIPIDKLINQITKEERLTLINYIKNLPLTFKSLRPIEEAIVTSGGVNVKEINPSTMESRIVPGLFFSC
;
A
#
# COMPACT_ATOMS: atom_id res chain seq x y z
N ARG A 1 7.60 8.18 9.54
CA ARG A 1 7.74 9.37 10.39
C ARG A 1 8.88 9.23 11.38
N ASN A 2 9.05 8.11 12.09
CA ASN A 2 10.11 7.88 13.08
C ASN A 2 11.06 6.76 12.63
N LYS A 3 11.78 6.96 11.51
CA LYS A 3 12.67 5.94 10.93
C LYS A 3 13.72 5.42 11.90
N SER A 4 14.28 6.30 12.73
CA SER A 4 15.30 5.95 13.72
C SER A 4 14.80 5.02 14.82
N PHE A 5 13.50 4.99 15.11
CA PHE A 5 12.93 4.12 16.12
C PHE A 5 13.14 2.63 15.79
N LEU A 6 13.12 2.26 14.52
CA LEU A 6 13.22 0.87 14.09
C LEU A 6 14.65 0.38 13.84
N TYR A 7 15.68 1.24 13.91
CA TYR A 7 17.05 0.83 13.62
C TYR A 7 17.52 -0.32 14.50
N SER A 8 17.29 -0.24 15.80
CA SER A 8 17.72 -1.30 16.73
C SER A 8 17.08 -2.64 16.39
N SER A 9 15.76 -2.66 16.10
CA SER A 9 15.03 -3.87 15.73
C SER A 9 15.56 -4.49 14.44
N PHE A 10 15.79 -3.68 13.39
CA PHE A 10 16.32 -4.16 12.12
C PHE A 10 17.76 -4.67 12.20
N TYR A 11 18.58 -4.14 13.11
CA TYR A 11 19.92 -4.66 13.34
C TYR A 11 19.92 -5.92 14.21
N SER A 12 18.96 -6.06 15.12
CA SER A 12 18.87 -7.22 16.01
C SER A 12 18.27 -8.46 15.35
N PHE A 13 17.35 -8.28 14.40
CA PHE A 13 16.71 -9.37 13.66
C PHE A 13 16.35 -8.91 12.24
N THR A 14 17.05 -9.46 11.28
CA THR A 14 16.99 -9.05 9.88
C THR A 14 16.04 -9.93 9.05
N ASN A 15 15.80 -9.53 7.80
CA ASN A 15 15.10 -10.38 6.82
C ASN A 15 15.85 -11.69 6.54
N MET A 16 17.18 -11.71 6.69
CA MET A 16 17.97 -12.95 6.52
C MET A 16 17.77 -13.89 7.71
N ASP A 17 17.61 -13.35 8.91
CA ASP A 17 17.38 -14.18 10.11
C ASP A 17 16.03 -14.89 10.05
N ILE A 18 14.96 -14.23 9.59
CA ILE A 18 13.65 -14.86 9.40
C ILE A 18 13.69 -15.92 8.29
N ILE A 19 14.42 -15.68 7.19
CA ILE A 19 14.62 -16.67 6.14
C ILE A 19 15.33 -17.91 6.73
N SER A 20 16.44 -17.71 7.44
CA SER A 20 17.21 -18.79 8.07
C SER A 20 16.38 -19.56 9.11
N LEU A 21 15.51 -18.88 9.86
CA LEU A 21 14.57 -19.50 10.78
C LEU A 21 13.61 -20.44 10.02
N LEU A 22 12.96 -19.95 8.97
CA LEU A 22 12.02 -20.73 8.17
C LEU A 22 12.70 -21.95 7.52
N GLU A 23 13.89 -21.78 6.97
CA GLU A 23 14.68 -22.88 6.38
C GLU A 23 15.07 -23.93 7.41
N ARG A 24 15.45 -23.53 8.62
CA ARG A 24 15.72 -24.45 9.75
C ARG A 24 14.51 -25.33 10.08
N TYR A 25 13.30 -24.77 9.94
CA TYR A 25 12.06 -25.52 10.16
C TYR A 25 11.47 -26.14 8.89
N GLY A 26 12.29 -26.27 7.83
CA GLY A 26 11.99 -27.06 6.64
C GLY A 26 11.23 -26.32 5.53
N VAL A 27 11.10 -25.00 5.60
CA VAL A 27 10.49 -24.18 4.54
C VAL A 27 11.57 -23.74 3.57
N LYS A 28 11.62 -24.32 2.38
CA LYS A 28 12.43 -23.78 1.28
C LYS A 28 11.79 -22.50 0.77
N VAL A 29 12.60 -21.45 0.55
CA VAL A 29 12.13 -20.18 0.04
C VAL A 29 12.61 -19.89 -1.37
N LYS A 30 11.89 -19.02 -2.09
CA LYS A 30 12.26 -18.45 -3.39
C LYS A 30 12.15 -16.92 -3.34
N VAL A 31 13.03 -16.23 -4.07
CA VAL A 31 12.99 -14.78 -4.22
C VAL A 31 12.37 -14.42 -5.57
N GLU A 32 11.31 -13.64 -5.55
CA GLU A 32 10.62 -13.15 -6.74
C GLU A 32 10.97 -11.69 -7.05
N ARG A 33 10.44 -11.18 -8.16
CA ARG A 33 10.63 -9.79 -8.59
C ARG A 33 10.32 -8.80 -7.44
N GLY A 34 11.18 -7.82 -7.26
CA GLY A 34 11.06 -6.82 -6.17
C GLY A 34 11.57 -7.33 -4.82
N ASN A 35 12.44 -8.35 -4.84
CA ASN A 35 13.05 -8.95 -3.63
C ASN A 35 12.01 -9.51 -2.65
N ARG A 36 10.85 -9.95 -3.14
CA ARG A 36 9.81 -10.58 -2.33
C ARG A 36 10.14 -12.06 -2.13
N VAL A 37 10.12 -12.50 -0.88
CA VAL A 37 10.40 -13.88 -0.52
C VAL A 37 9.10 -14.65 -0.28
N PHE A 38 8.97 -15.82 -0.89
CA PHE A 38 7.83 -16.72 -0.76
C PHE A 38 8.30 -18.13 -0.47
N PRO A 39 7.48 -19.01 0.15
CA PRO A 39 7.76 -20.42 0.20
C PRO A 39 7.83 -20.99 -1.23
N ALA A 40 8.80 -21.86 -1.51
CA ALA A 40 8.97 -22.47 -2.84
C ALA A 40 7.74 -23.29 -3.27
N SER A 41 6.96 -23.79 -2.32
CA SER A 41 5.70 -24.52 -2.52
C SER A 41 4.50 -23.64 -2.89
N ASP A 42 4.61 -22.30 -2.77
CA ASP A 42 3.49 -21.34 -2.86
C ASP A 42 2.35 -21.58 -1.84
N LYS A 43 2.63 -22.31 -0.75
CA LYS A 43 1.65 -22.64 0.29
C LYS A 43 1.98 -21.92 1.60
N SER A 44 1.11 -21.02 2.04
CA SER A 44 1.23 -20.35 3.34
C SER A 44 1.18 -21.32 4.52
N SER A 45 0.50 -22.48 4.35
CA SER A 45 0.43 -23.53 5.37
C SER A 45 1.80 -24.08 5.77
N ASP A 46 2.80 -24.07 4.89
CA ASP A 46 4.14 -24.56 5.22
C ASP A 46 4.84 -23.59 6.18
N VAL A 47 4.61 -22.29 6.02
CA VAL A 47 5.10 -21.25 6.94
C VAL A 47 4.43 -21.40 8.31
N ILE A 48 3.12 -21.64 8.34
CA ILE A 48 2.36 -21.86 9.60
C ILE A 48 2.96 -23.06 10.35
N LYS A 49 3.13 -24.18 9.69
CA LYS A 49 3.72 -25.39 10.30
C LYS A 49 5.15 -25.18 10.80
N ALA A 50 5.94 -24.35 10.14
CA ALA A 50 7.27 -24.01 10.62
C ALA A 50 7.21 -23.24 11.95
N PHE A 51 6.31 -22.25 12.06
CA PHE A 51 6.10 -21.55 13.33
C PHE A 51 5.49 -22.42 14.42
N GLU A 52 4.57 -23.33 14.10
CA GLU A 52 4.04 -24.30 15.07
C GLU A 52 5.17 -25.11 15.69
N ARG A 53 6.05 -25.72 14.88
CA ARG A 53 7.23 -26.46 15.35
C ARG A 53 8.18 -25.59 16.17
N PHE A 54 8.40 -24.34 15.72
CA PHE A 54 9.24 -23.40 16.46
C PHE A 54 8.69 -23.11 17.87
N LEU A 55 7.36 -22.96 18.00
CA LEU A 55 6.71 -22.77 19.30
C LEU A 55 6.82 -24.02 20.18
N GLU A 56 6.60 -25.22 19.60
CA GLU A 56 6.71 -26.50 20.30
C GLU A 56 8.15 -26.71 20.83
N ASP A 57 9.17 -26.51 20.01
CA ASP A 57 10.58 -26.66 20.39
C ASP A 57 11.00 -25.68 21.50
N ASN A 58 10.32 -24.56 21.63
CA ASN A 58 10.56 -23.58 22.68
C ASN A 58 9.58 -23.71 23.86
N ASN A 59 8.80 -24.79 23.95
CA ASN A 59 7.83 -25.05 25.03
C ASN A 59 6.80 -23.92 25.22
N VAL A 60 6.40 -23.24 24.14
CA VAL A 60 5.40 -22.19 24.16
C VAL A 60 4.00 -22.79 24.16
N LYS A 61 3.19 -22.47 25.16
CA LYS A 61 1.79 -22.89 25.22
C LYS A 61 0.95 -22.02 24.30
N LEU A 62 0.47 -22.60 23.19
CA LEU A 62 -0.45 -21.96 22.27
C LEU A 62 -1.91 -22.19 22.74
N MET A 63 -2.68 -21.10 22.89
CA MET A 63 -4.10 -21.15 23.23
C MET A 63 -4.91 -20.57 22.06
N LEU A 64 -5.48 -21.46 21.25
CA LEU A 64 -6.37 -21.06 20.14
C LEU A 64 -7.77 -20.73 20.66
N ASN A 65 -8.54 -19.95 19.89
CA ASN A 65 -9.91 -19.52 20.23
C ASN A 65 -10.03 -18.83 21.61
N SER A 66 -8.95 -18.19 22.03
CA SER A 66 -8.81 -17.57 23.35
C SER A 66 -8.68 -16.05 23.20
N LYS A 67 -9.78 -15.40 22.80
CA LYS A 67 -9.82 -13.95 22.66
C LYS A 67 -9.68 -13.29 24.03
N VAL A 68 -8.72 -12.38 24.16
CA VAL A 68 -8.53 -11.57 25.36
C VAL A 68 -9.59 -10.47 25.40
N ASP A 69 -10.33 -10.40 26.51
CA ASP A 69 -11.37 -9.40 26.73
C ASP A 69 -10.78 -8.10 27.27
N TYR A 70 -9.96 -8.18 28.33
CA TYR A 70 -9.23 -7.03 28.88
C TYR A 70 -7.93 -7.44 29.55
N VAL A 71 -7.11 -6.41 29.77
CA VAL A 71 -5.86 -6.51 30.50
C VAL A 71 -5.80 -5.38 31.52
N TYR A 72 -5.34 -5.67 32.73
CA TYR A 72 -5.10 -4.68 33.78
C TYR A 72 -3.94 -5.09 34.68
N MET A 73 -3.48 -4.15 35.50
CA MET A 73 -2.44 -4.40 36.52
C MET A 73 -3.03 -4.65 37.87
N LYS A 74 -2.51 -5.68 38.56
CA LYS A 74 -2.80 -5.97 39.99
C LYS A 74 -1.53 -6.48 40.67
N ASP A 75 -1.16 -5.93 41.80
CA ASP A 75 0.00 -6.33 42.58
C ASP A 75 1.31 -6.42 41.74
N ASN A 76 1.55 -5.43 40.87
CA ASN A 76 2.66 -5.36 39.92
C ASN A 76 2.72 -6.51 38.89
N LYS A 77 1.62 -7.22 38.70
CA LYS A 77 1.52 -8.27 37.66
C LYS A 77 0.41 -7.93 36.67
N PHE A 78 0.53 -8.50 35.47
CA PHE A 78 -0.49 -8.37 34.43
C PHE A 78 -1.55 -9.43 34.64
N VAL A 79 -2.81 -9.00 34.70
CA VAL A 79 -3.96 -9.88 34.67
C VAL A 79 -4.58 -9.83 33.28
N VAL A 80 -4.64 -10.98 32.62
CA VAL A 80 -5.23 -11.17 31.29
C VAL A 80 -6.54 -11.92 31.48
N VAL A 81 -7.64 -11.36 30.98
CA VAL A 81 -8.99 -11.92 31.16
C VAL A 81 -9.49 -12.49 29.84
N ILE A 82 -9.94 -13.74 29.89
CA ILE A 82 -10.50 -14.49 28.76
C ILE A 82 -11.81 -15.13 29.25
N GLY A 83 -12.96 -14.54 28.90
CA GLY A 83 -14.26 -14.92 29.42
C GLY A 83 -14.30 -14.72 30.95
N GLU A 84 -14.52 -15.78 31.68
CA GLU A 84 -14.54 -15.77 33.14
C GLU A 84 -13.20 -16.10 33.82
N ASN A 85 -12.16 -16.39 32.99
CA ASN A 85 -10.87 -16.81 33.51
C ASN A 85 -9.89 -15.63 33.60
N GLU A 86 -9.23 -15.51 34.71
CA GLU A 86 -8.11 -14.59 34.94
C GLU A 86 -6.79 -15.35 34.94
N MET A 87 -5.82 -14.85 34.15
CA MET A 87 -4.47 -15.40 34.08
C MET A 87 -3.48 -14.31 34.51
N ILE A 88 -2.52 -14.65 35.36
CA ILE A 88 -1.58 -13.69 35.96
C ILE A 88 -0.20 -13.94 35.39
N PHE A 89 0.47 -12.85 34.93
CA PHE A 89 1.79 -12.88 34.31
C PHE A 89 2.70 -11.79 34.84
N ASP A 90 4.00 -12.07 34.86
CA ASP A 90 5.02 -11.11 35.27
C ASP A 90 5.37 -10.13 34.12
N LYS A 91 5.23 -10.57 32.86
CA LYS A 91 5.48 -9.78 31.65
C LYS A 91 4.36 -10.01 30.62
N LEU A 92 4.09 -8.97 29.85
CA LEU A 92 3.09 -9.02 28.80
C LEU A 92 3.66 -8.45 27.51
N LEU A 93 3.51 -9.18 26.40
CA LEU A 93 3.75 -8.68 25.04
C LEU A 93 2.41 -8.52 24.32
N ILE A 94 2.12 -7.29 23.86
CA ILE A 94 0.96 -7.02 22.99
C ILE A 94 1.46 -7.02 21.55
N SER A 95 0.99 -8.01 20.75
CA SER A 95 1.35 -8.20 19.33
C SER A 95 0.12 -8.58 18.49
N THR A 96 -0.99 -7.88 18.71
CA THR A 96 -2.31 -8.20 18.14
C THR A 96 -2.52 -7.66 16.73
N GLY A 97 -1.52 -7.02 16.13
CA GLY A 97 -1.64 -6.31 14.86
C GLY A 97 -2.43 -5.01 14.97
N GLY A 98 -2.74 -4.42 13.81
CA GLY A 98 -3.45 -3.15 13.70
C GLY A 98 -4.97 -3.30 13.52
N MET A 99 -5.52 -2.49 12.58
CA MET A 99 -6.94 -2.52 12.16
C MET A 99 -7.13 -2.96 10.72
N SER A 100 -6.03 -3.22 10.01
CA SER A 100 -6.06 -3.71 8.63
C SER A 100 -6.39 -5.21 8.60
N TYR A 101 -7.23 -5.62 7.66
CA TYR A 101 -7.69 -7.02 7.51
C TYR A 101 -8.30 -7.61 8.79
N PRO A 102 -9.38 -7.04 9.35
CA PRO A 102 -9.95 -7.45 10.64
C PRO A 102 -10.39 -8.92 10.67
N ARG A 103 -10.66 -9.54 9.51
CA ARG A 103 -10.98 -10.98 9.39
C ARG A 103 -9.80 -11.89 9.77
N THR A 104 -8.58 -11.36 9.82
CA THR A 104 -7.38 -12.08 10.26
C THR A 104 -7.06 -11.91 11.74
N GLY A 105 -7.93 -11.21 12.48
CA GLY A 105 -7.78 -10.96 13.92
C GLY A 105 -7.27 -9.57 14.28
N SER A 106 -6.88 -8.74 13.29
CA SER A 106 -6.39 -7.37 13.50
C SER A 106 -7.56 -6.41 13.73
N THR A 107 -8.18 -6.47 14.89
CA THR A 107 -9.41 -5.73 15.26
C THR A 107 -9.15 -4.47 16.10
N GLY A 108 -7.87 -4.13 16.35
CA GLY A 108 -7.48 -2.99 17.17
C GLY A 108 -7.54 -3.25 18.67
N ASP A 109 -7.72 -4.48 19.11
CA ASP A 109 -7.78 -4.83 20.53
C ASP A 109 -6.52 -4.40 21.29
N GLY A 110 -5.33 -4.52 20.68
CA GLY A 110 -4.07 -4.08 21.27
C GLY A 110 -4.04 -2.60 21.63
N TYR A 111 -4.67 -1.76 20.81
CA TYR A 111 -4.76 -0.32 21.11
C TYR A 111 -5.65 -0.06 22.32
N ARG A 112 -6.73 -0.83 22.47
CA ARG A 112 -7.61 -0.77 23.63
C ARG A 112 -6.87 -1.20 24.90
N PHE A 113 -6.10 -2.29 24.84
CA PHE A 113 -5.28 -2.77 25.96
C PHE A 113 -4.19 -1.77 26.33
N ALA A 114 -3.45 -1.26 25.32
CA ALA A 114 -2.42 -0.25 25.56
C ALA A 114 -2.99 1.01 26.22
N LYS A 115 -4.16 1.48 25.77
CA LYS A 115 -4.84 2.65 26.34
C LYS A 115 -5.28 2.40 27.78
N SER A 116 -5.82 1.20 28.12
CA SER A 116 -6.20 0.86 29.48
C SER A 116 -5.01 0.76 30.43
N LEU A 117 -3.81 0.50 29.91
CA LEU A 117 -2.54 0.49 30.63
C LEU A 117 -1.83 1.85 30.64
N GLY A 118 -2.49 2.94 30.21
CA GLY A 118 -2.01 4.31 30.31
C GLY A 118 -1.23 4.83 29.09
N HIS A 119 -1.16 4.08 27.99
CA HIS A 119 -0.48 4.52 26.77
C HIS A 119 -1.34 5.44 25.90
N THR A 120 -0.67 6.37 25.23
CA THR A 120 -1.28 7.23 24.21
C THR A 120 -1.36 6.49 22.89
N ILE A 121 -2.54 6.49 22.26
CA ILE A 121 -2.73 5.99 20.89
C ILE A 121 -2.79 7.17 19.95
N THR A 122 -1.87 7.22 18.99
CA THR A 122 -1.88 8.22 17.92
C THR A 122 -2.98 7.90 16.92
N GLU A 123 -3.42 8.90 16.15
CA GLU A 123 -4.47 8.75 15.15
C GLU A 123 -4.19 7.57 14.20
N LEU A 124 -5.18 6.70 14.07
CA LEU A 124 -5.11 5.52 13.20
C LEU A 124 -5.61 5.88 11.80
N MET A 125 -4.80 5.61 10.79
CA MET A 125 -5.10 5.92 9.40
C MET A 125 -4.76 4.74 8.49
N PRO A 126 -5.48 4.57 7.36
CA PRO A 126 -5.12 3.57 6.36
C PRO A 126 -3.79 3.95 5.69
N SER A 127 -2.87 3.01 5.55
CA SER A 127 -1.61 3.21 4.81
C SER A 127 -1.38 2.06 3.84
N LEU A 128 -0.73 2.33 2.72
CA LEU A 128 -0.63 1.40 1.59
C LEU A 128 -2.03 0.92 1.17
N VAL A 129 -2.88 1.88 0.83
CA VAL A 129 -4.31 1.67 0.54
C VAL A 129 -4.65 2.22 -0.84
N PRO A 130 -5.62 1.62 -1.57
CA PRO A 130 -6.13 2.20 -2.82
C PRO A 130 -6.73 3.58 -2.63
N ILE A 131 -6.84 4.33 -3.72
CA ILE A 131 -7.32 5.71 -3.73
C ILE A 131 -8.59 5.80 -4.57
N GLU A 132 -9.64 6.39 -4.00
CA GLU A 132 -10.85 6.76 -4.75
C GLU A 132 -10.61 8.04 -5.54
N ILE A 133 -11.16 8.07 -6.76
CA ILE A 133 -10.99 9.15 -7.73
C ILE A 133 -12.36 9.71 -8.10
N GLU A 134 -12.44 11.03 -8.33
CA GLU A 134 -13.70 11.71 -8.67
C GLU A 134 -14.17 11.43 -10.11
N GLU A 135 -13.23 11.32 -11.06
CA GLU A 135 -13.54 11.18 -12.48
C GLU A 135 -14.24 9.86 -12.81
N GLU A 136 -15.44 9.94 -13.35
CA GLU A 136 -16.28 8.78 -13.69
C GLU A 136 -15.65 7.88 -14.76
N TRP A 137 -14.90 8.45 -15.72
CA TRP A 137 -14.25 7.70 -16.78
C TRP A 137 -13.23 6.66 -16.27
N VAL A 138 -12.75 6.80 -15.03
CA VAL A 138 -11.86 5.82 -14.39
C VAL A 138 -12.51 4.43 -14.32
N ARG A 139 -13.83 4.37 -14.15
CA ARG A 139 -14.60 3.11 -14.10
C ARG A 139 -14.56 2.37 -15.44
N GLU A 140 -14.52 3.10 -16.56
CA GLU A 140 -14.38 2.52 -17.89
C GLU A 140 -13.06 1.75 -18.04
N LEU A 141 -12.04 2.12 -17.26
CA LEU A 141 -10.71 1.51 -17.26
C LEU A 141 -10.54 0.37 -16.24
N GLN A 142 -11.57 0.01 -15.48
CA GLN A 142 -11.50 -1.06 -14.47
C GLN A 142 -10.79 -2.31 -15.02
N GLY A 143 -9.79 -2.81 -14.26
CA GLY A 143 -8.98 -3.97 -14.63
C GLY A 143 -7.79 -3.66 -15.56
N LEU A 144 -7.65 -2.42 -16.05
CA LEU A 144 -6.48 -2.02 -16.83
C LEU A 144 -5.28 -1.83 -15.91
N SER A 145 -4.26 -2.67 -16.07
CA SER A 145 -2.95 -2.48 -15.44
C SER A 145 -2.04 -1.68 -16.36
N LEU A 146 -1.38 -0.66 -15.80
CA LEU A 146 -0.35 0.12 -16.46
C LEU A 146 1.01 -0.26 -15.89
N LYS A 147 2.01 -0.40 -16.77
CA LYS A 147 3.39 -0.70 -16.40
C LYS A 147 4.30 0.44 -16.83
N ASN A 148 5.35 0.68 -16.05
CA ASN A 148 6.36 1.71 -16.34
C ASN A 148 5.73 3.10 -16.55
N VAL A 149 4.81 3.48 -15.68
CA VAL A 149 4.19 4.80 -15.64
C VAL A 149 4.69 5.60 -14.42
N SER A 150 4.57 6.92 -14.46
CA SER A 150 4.83 7.78 -13.31
C SER A 150 3.52 8.38 -12.82
N LEU A 151 3.31 8.35 -11.50
CA LEU A 151 2.18 8.98 -10.81
C LEU A 151 2.70 10.13 -9.97
N LYS A 152 2.28 11.35 -10.27
CA LYS A 152 2.67 12.58 -9.57
C LYS A 152 1.50 13.10 -8.75
N ALA A 153 1.74 13.47 -7.49
CA ALA A 153 0.75 14.09 -6.61
C ALA A 153 1.06 15.57 -6.38
N TYR A 154 0.02 16.40 -6.47
CA TYR A 154 0.09 17.84 -6.29
C TYR A 154 -0.94 18.30 -5.27
N VAL A 155 -0.54 19.24 -4.40
CA VAL A 155 -1.39 20.00 -3.48
C VAL A 155 -1.12 21.48 -3.71
N ASN A 156 -2.15 22.28 -3.93
CA ASN A 156 -2.02 23.73 -4.20
C ASN A 156 -0.99 24.02 -5.30
N ASN A 157 -1.01 23.28 -6.39
CA ASN A 157 -0.08 23.33 -7.53
C ASN A 157 1.40 23.01 -7.19
N LYS A 158 1.68 22.55 -5.97
CA LYS A 158 3.03 22.09 -5.59
C LYS A 158 3.10 20.58 -5.64
N LYS A 159 4.08 20.04 -6.38
CA LYS A 159 4.34 18.59 -6.39
C LYS A 159 4.82 18.16 -4.99
N ILE A 160 4.09 17.24 -4.37
CA ILE A 160 4.41 16.69 -3.04
C ILE A 160 5.14 15.36 -3.13
N HIS A 161 4.83 14.55 -4.16
CA HIS A 161 5.46 13.24 -4.34
C HIS A 161 5.34 12.73 -5.76
N GLU A 162 6.19 11.78 -6.14
CA GLU A 162 6.17 11.08 -7.42
C GLU A 162 6.64 9.64 -7.23
N GLU A 163 5.91 8.70 -7.84
CA GLU A 163 6.22 7.28 -7.84
C GLU A 163 6.28 6.76 -9.29
N PHE A 164 7.21 5.84 -9.55
CA PHE A 164 7.36 5.17 -10.85
C PHE A 164 7.16 3.67 -10.71
N GLY A 165 6.38 3.06 -11.60
CA GLY A 165 6.18 1.61 -11.61
C GLY A 165 4.86 1.16 -12.22
N GLU A 166 4.16 0.28 -11.51
CA GLU A 166 2.92 -0.34 -11.96
C GLU A 166 1.72 0.17 -11.16
N MET A 167 0.60 0.39 -11.84
CA MET A 167 -0.68 0.74 -11.24
C MET A 167 -1.84 0.03 -11.93
N LEU A 168 -2.99 0.02 -11.27
CA LEU A 168 -4.21 -0.63 -11.71
C LEU A 168 -5.39 0.33 -11.57
N PHE A 169 -6.25 0.41 -12.58
CA PHE A 169 -7.57 1.04 -12.48
C PHE A 169 -8.59 0.08 -11.90
N THR A 170 -9.39 0.57 -10.96
CA THR A 170 -10.49 -0.16 -10.31
C THR A 170 -11.83 0.51 -10.61
N HIS A 171 -12.93 -0.08 -10.16
CA HIS A 171 -14.26 0.52 -10.33
C HIS A 171 -14.49 1.79 -9.47
N TYR A 172 -13.63 2.06 -8.49
CA TYR A 172 -13.74 3.24 -7.63
C TYR A 172 -12.59 4.24 -7.82
N GLY A 173 -11.53 3.87 -8.53
CA GLY A 173 -10.35 4.73 -8.65
C GLY A 173 -9.12 3.97 -9.09
N ILE A 174 -8.03 4.12 -8.35
CA ILE A 174 -6.71 3.57 -8.67
C ILE A 174 -6.13 2.76 -7.52
N SER A 175 -5.30 1.77 -7.89
CA SER A 175 -4.59 0.87 -6.98
C SER A 175 -3.25 0.43 -7.60
N GLY A 176 -2.60 -0.55 -7.01
CA GLY A 176 -1.32 -1.10 -7.46
C GLY A 176 -0.12 -0.48 -6.74
N PRO A 177 1.08 -1.03 -6.94
CA PRO A 177 2.24 -0.73 -6.10
C PRO A 177 2.53 0.75 -5.90
N ILE A 178 2.57 1.55 -6.99
CA ILE A 178 2.89 2.99 -6.88
C ILE A 178 1.77 3.80 -6.22
N VAL A 179 0.52 3.37 -6.36
CA VAL A 179 -0.63 4.04 -5.74
C VAL A 179 -0.66 3.75 -4.24
N LEU A 180 -0.41 2.50 -3.85
CA LEU A 180 -0.31 2.11 -2.44
C LEU A 180 0.83 2.87 -1.75
N SER A 181 2.00 2.95 -2.37
CA SER A 181 3.11 3.78 -1.85
C SER A 181 2.73 5.25 -1.74
N MET A 182 2.09 5.81 -2.78
CA MET A 182 1.62 7.19 -2.83
C MET A 182 0.69 7.53 -1.67
N SER A 183 -0.24 6.63 -1.32
CA SER A 183 -1.23 6.87 -0.26
C SER A 183 -0.62 7.26 1.09
N ASN A 184 0.56 6.72 1.40
CA ASN A 184 1.27 7.05 2.65
C ASN A 184 1.74 8.51 2.73
N TYR A 185 1.96 9.17 1.60
CA TYR A 185 2.39 10.57 1.54
C TYR A 185 1.22 11.56 1.61
N LEU A 186 -0.02 11.07 1.49
CA LEU A 186 -1.22 11.91 1.45
C LEU A 186 -1.78 12.24 2.83
N HIS A 187 -1.41 11.54 3.90
CA HIS A 187 -2.00 11.68 5.23
C HIS A 187 -2.05 13.13 5.75
N ASN A 188 -1.02 13.91 5.46
CA ASN A 188 -0.96 15.31 5.89
C ASN A 188 -1.80 16.26 5.02
N TYR A 189 -2.41 15.76 3.94
CA TYR A 189 -3.07 16.56 2.91
C TYR A 189 -4.48 16.10 2.59
N ILE A 190 -5.04 15.11 3.33
CA ILE A 190 -6.34 14.49 3.02
C ILE A 190 -7.51 15.48 3.04
N ASN A 191 -7.36 16.61 3.74
CA ASN A 191 -8.34 17.69 3.80
C ASN A 191 -8.09 18.79 2.75
N GLU A 192 -7.08 18.63 1.90
CA GLU A 192 -6.74 19.56 0.85
C GLU A 192 -7.15 19.03 -0.53
N LYS A 193 -7.16 19.92 -1.53
CA LYS A 193 -7.41 19.51 -2.92
C LYS A 193 -6.15 18.86 -3.49
N ILE A 194 -6.16 17.53 -3.54
CA ILE A 194 -5.07 16.74 -4.13
C ILE A 194 -5.41 16.46 -5.59
N LYS A 195 -4.47 16.69 -6.49
CA LYS A 195 -4.53 16.29 -7.89
C LYS A 195 -3.40 15.31 -8.21
N PHE A 196 -3.71 14.32 -9.00
CA PHE A 196 -2.71 13.43 -9.56
C PHE A 196 -2.57 13.64 -11.05
N PHE A 197 -1.38 13.36 -11.56
CA PHE A 197 -1.12 13.30 -13.00
C PHE A 197 -0.36 12.01 -13.28
N ILE A 198 -0.91 11.22 -14.23
CA ILE A 198 -0.24 10.01 -14.71
C ILE A 198 0.55 10.37 -15.98
N ASP A 199 1.84 10.08 -15.98
CA ASP A 199 2.65 10.05 -17.18
C ASP A 199 2.67 8.60 -17.72
N LEU A 200 2.00 8.39 -18.84
CA LEU A 200 1.88 7.05 -19.45
C LEU A 200 3.16 6.62 -20.19
N LYS A 201 4.07 7.57 -20.50
CA LYS A 201 5.31 7.33 -21.24
C LYS A 201 6.48 8.13 -20.67
N PRO A 202 6.87 7.89 -19.41
CA PRO A 202 7.89 8.70 -18.73
C PRO A 202 9.29 8.62 -19.39
N ALA A 203 9.58 7.57 -20.15
CA ALA A 203 10.83 7.43 -20.90
C ALA A 203 10.92 8.34 -22.14
N LEU A 204 9.80 8.93 -22.59
CA LEU A 204 9.73 9.83 -23.73
C LEU A 204 9.46 11.27 -23.24
N ASP A 205 10.33 12.20 -23.56
CA ASP A 205 10.02 13.62 -23.44
C ASP A 205 9.00 14.04 -24.51
N ASP A 206 8.43 15.24 -24.39
CA ASP A 206 7.35 15.71 -25.27
C ASP A 206 7.79 15.73 -26.76
N LYS A 207 9.05 16.09 -27.05
CA LYS A 207 9.57 16.14 -28.42
C LYS A 207 9.71 14.74 -29.03
N LYS A 208 10.24 13.78 -28.26
CA LYS A 208 10.36 12.38 -28.70
C LYS A 208 8.99 11.74 -28.86
N LEU A 209 8.04 12.05 -27.96
CA LEU A 209 6.68 11.55 -28.06
C LEU A 209 5.97 12.13 -29.28
N ASP A 210 6.13 13.45 -29.58
CA ASP A 210 5.58 14.07 -30.79
C ASP A 210 6.13 13.43 -32.05
N SER A 211 7.45 13.27 -32.14
CA SER A 211 8.10 12.60 -33.28
C SER A 211 7.61 11.14 -33.44
N ARG A 212 7.38 10.43 -32.34
CA ARG A 212 6.84 9.06 -32.37
C ARG A 212 5.41 9.04 -32.87
N ILE A 213 4.53 9.92 -32.39
CA ILE A 213 3.13 10.01 -32.83
C ILE A 213 3.08 10.42 -34.32
N LEU A 214 3.88 11.37 -34.77
CA LEU A 214 3.94 11.76 -36.21
C LEU A 214 4.30 10.57 -37.10
N ARG A 215 5.29 9.78 -36.71
CA ARG A 215 5.69 8.58 -37.48
C ARG A 215 4.54 7.57 -37.51
N ASP A 216 3.95 7.25 -36.37
CA ASP A 216 2.86 6.27 -36.27
C ASP A 216 1.60 6.75 -37.05
N PHE A 217 1.34 8.05 -37.08
CA PHE A 217 0.28 8.68 -37.88
C PHE A 217 0.55 8.65 -39.36
N HIS A 218 1.79 8.84 -39.78
CA HIS A 218 2.18 8.73 -41.19
C HIS A 218 1.93 7.31 -41.71
N GLU A 219 2.30 6.29 -40.95
CA GLU A 219 2.09 4.88 -41.31
C GLU A 219 0.61 4.49 -41.37
N LYS A 220 -0.25 5.16 -40.58
CA LYS A 220 -1.69 4.84 -40.39
C LYS A 220 -2.61 5.93 -40.96
N ASN A 221 -2.14 6.75 -41.88
CA ASN A 221 -2.72 8.00 -42.36
C ASN A 221 -4.24 7.94 -42.66
N ASN A 222 -4.72 6.85 -43.26
CA ASN A 222 -6.12 6.67 -43.67
C ASN A 222 -6.98 5.96 -42.61
N LYS A 223 -6.43 5.67 -41.42
CA LYS A 223 -7.19 5.04 -40.33
C LYS A 223 -7.83 6.08 -39.44
N GLN A 224 -8.84 5.66 -38.67
CA GLN A 224 -9.42 6.47 -37.60
C GLN A 224 -8.43 6.60 -36.45
N ILE A 225 -8.47 7.73 -35.71
CA ILE A 225 -7.55 8.05 -34.60
C ILE A 225 -7.51 6.96 -33.53
N LYS A 226 -8.62 6.26 -33.24
CA LYS A 226 -8.67 5.15 -32.27
C LYS A 226 -7.72 4.01 -32.61
N ASN A 227 -7.35 3.83 -33.87
CA ASN A 227 -6.41 2.83 -34.35
C ASN A 227 -5.00 3.41 -34.56
N GLY A 228 -4.82 4.72 -34.34
CA GLY A 228 -3.54 5.42 -34.52
C GLY A 228 -2.60 5.26 -33.33
N LEU A 229 -3.13 5.00 -32.17
CA LEU A 229 -2.39 4.96 -30.91
C LEU A 229 -2.16 3.53 -30.37
N ASP A 230 -2.56 2.49 -31.11
CA ASP A 230 -2.51 1.07 -30.68
C ASP A 230 -1.11 0.58 -30.31
N ASP A 231 -0.06 1.09 -31.02
CA ASP A 231 1.34 0.70 -30.78
C ASP A 231 1.99 1.52 -29.65
N LEU A 232 1.29 2.54 -29.19
CA LEU A 232 1.77 3.44 -28.15
C LEU A 232 1.09 3.18 -26.80
N LEU A 233 -0.21 2.94 -26.78
CA LEU A 233 -1.04 2.86 -25.59
C LEU A 233 -1.86 1.55 -25.54
N PRO A 234 -2.21 1.04 -24.35
CA PRO A 234 -3.17 -0.05 -24.22
C PRO A 234 -4.51 0.33 -24.85
N LYS A 235 -5.10 -0.57 -25.63
CA LYS A 235 -6.35 -0.30 -26.35
C LYS A 235 -7.48 0.28 -25.50
N LYS A 236 -7.59 -0.16 -24.26
CA LYS A 236 -8.66 0.26 -23.34
C LYS A 236 -8.60 1.74 -22.95
N ILE A 237 -7.40 2.36 -22.87
CA ILE A 237 -7.25 3.77 -22.47
C ILE A 237 -7.38 4.74 -23.66
N ILE A 238 -7.19 4.28 -24.88
CA ILE A 238 -7.18 5.12 -26.09
C ILE A 238 -8.46 5.94 -26.24
N PRO A 239 -9.68 5.35 -26.14
CA PRO A 239 -10.93 6.11 -26.24
C PRO A 239 -11.04 7.22 -25.20
N VAL A 240 -10.57 6.97 -23.97
CA VAL A 240 -10.59 7.95 -22.88
C VAL A 240 -9.67 9.12 -23.20
N ILE A 241 -8.44 8.87 -23.64
CA ILE A 241 -7.47 9.93 -24.03
C ILE A 241 -8.03 10.77 -25.17
N ILE A 242 -8.60 10.15 -26.22
CA ILE A 242 -9.19 10.84 -27.36
C ILE A 242 -10.36 11.73 -26.92
N LYS A 243 -11.27 11.20 -26.08
CA LYS A 243 -12.40 11.94 -25.52
C LYS A 243 -11.96 13.14 -24.68
N LEU A 244 -10.97 12.97 -23.81
CA LEU A 244 -10.40 14.03 -22.99
C LEU A 244 -9.70 15.12 -23.86
N ALA A 245 -9.08 14.71 -24.97
CA ALA A 245 -8.50 15.63 -25.93
C ALA A 245 -9.54 16.39 -26.79
N GLY A 246 -10.83 16.08 -26.65
CA GLY A 246 -11.91 16.72 -27.42
C GLY A 246 -11.94 16.32 -28.90
N ILE A 247 -11.34 15.18 -29.26
CA ILE A 247 -11.23 14.70 -30.64
C ILE A 247 -12.35 13.70 -30.91
N PRO A 248 -13.10 13.82 -32.03
CA PRO A 248 -14.05 12.79 -32.44
C PRO A 248 -13.33 11.44 -32.67
N ILE A 249 -13.87 10.36 -32.08
CA ILE A 249 -13.22 9.04 -32.05
C ILE A 249 -13.07 8.39 -33.45
N ASP A 250 -13.91 8.78 -34.38
CA ASP A 250 -13.95 8.34 -35.77
C ASP A 250 -13.16 9.24 -36.73
N LYS A 251 -12.60 10.37 -36.23
CA LYS A 251 -11.80 11.29 -37.03
C LYS A 251 -10.62 10.59 -37.66
N LEU A 252 -10.37 10.87 -38.96
CA LEU A 252 -9.23 10.31 -39.68
C LEU A 252 -7.92 10.94 -39.23
N ILE A 253 -6.87 10.14 -39.19
CA ILE A 253 -5.55 10.57 -38.72
C ILE A 253 -4.99 11.72 -39.56
N ASN A 254 -5.22 11.71 -40.87
CA ASN A 254 -4.80 12.80 -41.77
C ASN A 254 -5.53 14.12 -41.59
N GLN A 255 -6.59 14.14 -40.77
CA GLN A 255 -7.37 15.33 -40.41
C GLN A 255 -7.01 15.87 -39.00
N ILE A 256 -6.12 15.17 -38.26
CA ILE A 256 -5.70 15.60 -36.94
C ILE A 256 -4.80 16.84 -37.07
N THR A 257 -5.23 17.93 -36.43
CA THR A 257 -4.45 19.18 -36.44
C THR A 257 -3.24 19.09 -35.50
N LYS A 258 -2.31 20.04 -35.64
CA LYS A 258 -1.16 20.15 -34.74
C LYS A 258 -1.60 20.37 -33.29
N GLU A 259 -2.63 21.22 -33.07
CA GLU A 259 -3.17 21.55 -31.76
C GLU A 259 -3.78 20.31 -31.10
N GLU A 260 -4.56 19.53 -31.82
CA GLU A 260 -5.15 18.28 -31.34
C GLU A 260 -4.07 17.27 -30.96
N ARG A 261 -3.03 17.15 -31.80
CA ARG A 261 -1.90 16.27 -31.52
C ARG A 261 -1.13 16.69 -30.25
N LEU A 262 -0.89 17.99 -30.06
CA LEU A 262 -0.24 18.50 -28.85
C LEU A 262 -1.12 18.28 -27.61
N THR A 263 -2.42 18.38 -27.75
CA THR A 263 -3.38 18.06 -26.67
C THR A 263 -3.35 16.58 -26.31
N LEU A 264 -3.30 15.69 -27.29
CA LEU A 264 -3.10 14.25 -27.06
C LEU A 264 -1.80 13.98 -26.29
N ILE A 265 -0.70 14.62 -26.69
CA ILE A 265 0.59 14.49 -26.00
C ILE A 265 0.47 14.92 -24.55
N ASN A 266 -0.18 16.05 -24.32
CA ASN A 266 -0.39 16.53 -22.95
C ASN A 266 -1.18 15.52 -22.09
N TYR A 267 -2.25 14.92 -22.60
CA TYR A 267 -3.00 13.90 -21.86
C TYR A 267 -2.24 12.58 -21.69
N ILE A 268 -1.36 12.22 -22.61
CA ILE A 268 -0.46 11.06 -22.46
C ILE A 268 0.59 11.31 -21.38
N LYS A 269 1.08 12.54 -21.25
CA LYS A 269 2.11 12.93 -20.28
C LYS A 269 1.55 13.36 -18.94
N ASN A 270 0.34 13.86 -18.89
CA ASN A 270 -0.29 14.47 -17.72
C ASN A 270 -1.78 14.10 -17.63
N LEU A 271 -2.11 12.80 -17.62
CA LEU A 271 -3.50 12.34 -17.48
C LEU A 271 -4.01 12.73 -16.07
N PRO A 272 -4.98 13.66 -15.96
CA PRO A 272 -5.37 14.23 -14.68
C PRO A 272 -6.33 13.31 -13.92
N LEU A 273 -6.16 13.25 -12.60
CA LEU A 273 -7.07 12.60 -11.66
C LEU A 273 -7.25 13.48 -10.42
N THR A 274 -8.45 13.52 -9.89
CA THR A 274 -8.78 14.25 -8.66
C THR A 274 -8.98 13.28 -7.52
N PHE A 275 -8.27 13.49 -6.42
CA PHE A 275 -8.42 12.71 -5.20
C PHE A 275 -9.82 12.91 -4.61
N LYS A 276 -10.48 11.81 -4.29
CA LYS A 276 -11.76 11.83 -3.57
C LYS A 276 -11.57 11.41 -2.12
N SER A 277 -11.01 10.22 -1.89
CA SER A 277 -10.74 9.67 -0.55
C SER A 277 -9.71 8.52 -0.61
N LEU A 278 -9.14 8.17 0.52
CA LEU A 278 -8.51 6.87 0.71
C LEU A 278 -9.60 5.81 0.90
N ARG A 279 -9.32 4.56 0.51
CA ARG A 279 -10.19 3.43 0.87
C ARG A 279 -10.13 3.18 2.38
N PRO A 280 -11.16 2.54 2.97
CA PRO A 280 -11.25 2.25 4.40
C PRO A 280 -10.01 1.52 4.94
N ILE A 281 -9.75 1.71 6.24
CA ILE A 281 -8.58 1.14 6.94
C ILE A 281 -8.57 -0.40 6.91
N GLU A 282 -9.74 -1.01 6.82
CA GLU A 282 -9.93 -2.46 6.70
C GLU A 282 -9.37 -3.04 5.40
N GLU A 283 -9.25 -2.19 4.35
CA GLU A 283 -8.69 -2.56 3.04
C GLU A 283 -7.20 -2.18 2.92
N ALA A 284 -6.66 -1.47 3.90
CA ALA A 284 -5.26 -1.05 3.89
C ALA A 284 -4.32 -2.25 4.13
N ILE A 285 -3.13 -2.22 3.53
CA ILE A 285 -2.10 -3.24 3.85
C ILE A 285 -1.56 -3.01 5.25
N VAL A 286 -1.41 -1.75 5.65
CA VAL A 286 -0.84 -1.36 6.94
C VAL A 286 -1.72 -0.32 7.63
N THR A 287 -1.87 -0.45 8.95
CA THR A 287 -2.40 0.59 9.81
C THR A 287 -1.28 1.57 10.14
N SER A 288 -1.45 2.84 9.80
CA SER A 288 -0.56 3.93 10.24
C SER A 288 -1.06 4.48 11.57
N GLY A 289 -0.15 4.86 12.46
CA GLY A 289 -0.49 5.24 13.83
C GLY A 289 -0.40 4.04 14.78
N GLY A 290 -0.90 4.19 16.00
CA GLY A 290 -0.84 3.17 17.06
C GLY A 290 -0.25 3.71 18.35
N VAL A 291 0.36 2.85 19.14
CA VAL A 291 0.99 3.24 20.41
C VAL A 291 2.08 4.28 20.14
N ASN A 292 2.10 5.36 20.93
CA ASN A 292 3.06 6.45 20.77
C ASN A 292 4.49 5.93 21.00
N VAL A 293 5.31 5.91 19.96
CA VAL A 293 6.68 5.39 20.01
C VAL A 293 7.60 6.14 20.99
N LYS A 294 7.25 7.35 21.42
CA LYS A 294 7.99 8.07 22.47
C LYS A 294 7.88 7.39 23.84
N GLU A 295 6.83 6.62 24.03
CA GLU A 295 6.54 5.88 25.26
C GLU A 295 7.15 4.47 25.25
N ILE A 296 7.86 4.09 24.19
CA ILE A 296 8.47 2.78 23.98
C ILE A 296 9.98 2.91 23.89
N ASN A 297 10.70 1.98 24.46
CA ASN A 297 12.14 1.84 24.31
C ASN A 297 12.43 1.19 22.94
N PRO A 298 13.13 1.85 22.00
CA PRO A 298 13.36 1.33 20.65
C PRO A 298 14.30 0.11 20.59
N SER A 299 15.07 -0.14 21.66
CA SER A 299 16.00 -1.27 21.70
C SER A 299 15.40 -2.54 22.28
N THR A 300 14.46 -2.40 23.22
CA THR A 300 13.83 -3.55 23.90
C THR A 300 12.37 -3.73 23.55
N MET A 301 11.75 -2.73 22.91
CA MET A 301 10.28 -2.64 22.69
C MET A 301 9.47 -2.62 23.99
N GLU A 302 10.12 -2.39 25.11
CA GLU A 302 9.47 -2.27 26.43
C GLU A 302 8.85 -0.87 26.59
N SER A 303 7.68 -0.85 27.25
CA SER A 303 7.05 0.38 27.69
C SER A 303 7.95 1.17 28.65
N ARG A 304 7.99 2.49 28.47
CA ARG A 304 8.62 3.43 29.42
C ARG A 304 7.70 3.83 30.57
N ILE A 305 6.39 3.46 30.46
CA ILE A 305 5.34 3.84 31.40
C ILE A 305 5.05 2.68 32.35
N VAL A 306 4.98 1.45 31.79
CA VAL A 306 4.60 0.24 32.53
C VAL A 306 5.73 -0.78 32.40
N PRO A 307 6.53 -1.01 33.46
CA PRO A 307 7.59 -2.01 33.44
C PRO A 307 7.07 -3.42 33.13
N GLY A 308 7.77 -4.18 32.31
CA GLY A 308 7.40 -5.53 31.91
C GLY A 308 6.33 -5.62 30.81
N LEU A 309 5.81 -4.47 30.30
CA LEU A 309 4.95 -4.41 29.14
C LEU A 309 5.77 -4.19 27.87
N PHE A 310 5.53 -5.01 26.86
CA PHE A 310 6.21 -4.94 25.57
C PHE A 310 5.21 -4.80 24.41
N PHE A 311 5.66 -4.23 23.31
CA PHE A 311 4.86 -4.06 22.09
C PHE A 311 5.59 -4.57 20.87
N SER A 312 4.86 -5.28 19.98
CA SER A 312 5.29 -5.65 18.64
C SER A 312 4.13 -5.54 17.68
N CYS A 313 4.31 -4.78 16.59
CA CYS A 313 3.34 -4.69 15.50
C CYS A 313 4.03 -4.29 14.19
#